data_076bc4abc31854132cfc1bb69731fbe2
#
_entry.id   076bc4abc31854132cfc1bb69731fbe2
#
_cell.length_a   1.000
_cell.length_b   1.000
_cell.length_c   1.000
_cell.angle_alpha   90.00
_cell.angle_beta   90.00
_cell.angle_gamma   90.00
#
_symmetry.space_group_name_H-M   'P 1'
#
loop_
_entity.id
_entity.type
_entity.pdbx_description
1 polymer ?
#
loop_
_entity_poly.entity_id
_entity_poly.type
_entity_poly.pdbx_seq_one_letter_code
_entity_poly.pdbx_strand_id
1 'polypeptide(L)'
;MSIDYVSLWDRCLSIIRDNVSEEHYKTWFEPMRAVRYSDNELTVQVPTQFFYEYLEEHFADILQRTLLRVFGSGIQLMYSISVVKEPKETIDLPGGGTGSPKSSKGVTEPTEIADPFKQPVYKELDSQLNPYYSFDNYFSGSSNVLARSAGETVAQNPGKTAFNPLFLYGESGVGKTHLVQAIGAKAKAVNPKARVLYLSSHLFQVQYTNAVRSNSVNDFINFYQSIDVLLIDDIQDLVGKTATQNTFFHIFNHLHQTGCLLYTSDA
;
A
#
# COMPACT_ATOMS: atom_id res chain seq x y z
N MET A 1 19.53 30.96 0.02
CA MET A 1 18.29 31.32 -0.72
C MET A 1 17.40 30.09 -0.67
N SER A 2 16.22 30.19 -0.05
CA SER A 2 15.25 29.10 -0.10
C SER A 2 14.68 29.07 -1.52
N ILE A 3 14.85 27.93 -2.20
CA ILE A 3 14.28 27.71 -3.53
C ILE A 3 12.75 27.67 -3.34
N ASP A 4 12.03 28.47 -4.13
CA ASP A 4 10.57 28.41 -4.16
C ASP A 4 10.13 27.18 -4.97
N TYR A 5 10.18 26.04 -4.29
CA TYR A 5 9.83 24.76 -4.89
C TYR A 5 8.35 24.64 -5.28
N VAL A 6 7.47 25.44 -4.66
CA VAL A 6 6.04 25.48 -4.98
C VAL A 6 5.83 26.07 -6.35
N SER A 7 6.42 27.25 -6.62
CA SER A 7 6.36 27.86 -7.96
C SER A 7 7.02 26.99 -9.05
N LEU A 8 8.12 26.29 -8.71
CA LEU A 8 8.73 25.34 -9.63
C LEU A 8 7.84 24.13 -9.91
N TRP A 9 7.14 23.64 -8.89
CA TRP A 9 6.17 22.55 -9.07
C TRP A 9 4.97 22.98 -9.92
N ASP A 10 4.43 24.17 -9.70
CA ASP A 10 3.34 24.72 -10.52
C ASP A 10 3.74 24.85 -11.98
N ARG A 11 5.00 25.20 -12.23
CA ARG A 11 5.59 25.20 -13.59
C ARG A 11 5.67 23.78 -14.18
N CYS A 12 6.02 22.78 -13.38
CA CYS A 12 5.97 21.38 -13.82
C CYS A 12 4.54 20.98 -14.20
N LEU A 13 3.56 21.29 -13.37
CA LEU A 13 2.15 21.00 -13.64
C LEU A 13 1.65 21.68 -14.92
N SER A 14 2.08 22.92 -15.17
CA SER A 14 1.75 23.61 -16.44
C SER A 14 2.31 22.88 -17.65
N ILE A 15 3.59 22.45 -17.60
CA ILE A 15 4.21 21.69 -18.71
C ILE A 15 3.52 20.34 -18.90
N ILE A 16 3.17 19.65 -17.82
CA ILE A 16 2.48 18.36 -17.89
C ILE A 16 1.10 18.55 -18.52
N ARG A 17 0.37 19.58 -18.11
CA ARG A 17 -0.96 19.89 -18.67
C ARG A 17 -0.94 20.06 -20.19
N ASP A 18 0.12 20.66 -20.73
CA ASP A 18 0.28 20.87 -22.18
C ASP A 18 0.60 19.56 -22.94
N ASN A 19 0.95 18.49 -22.21
CA ASN A 19 1.42 17.21 -22.81
C ASN A 19 0.52 16.01 -22.50
N VAL A 20 -0.54 16.17 -21.71
CA VAL A 20 -1.52 15.13 -21.39
C VAL A 20 -2.93 15.61 -21.73
N SER A 21 -3.90 14.69 -21.82
CA SER A 21 -5.30 15.10 -21.99
C SER A 21 -5.83 15.84 -20.76
N GLU A 22 -6.78 16.75 -20.97
CA GLU A 22 -7.43 17.52 -19.89
C GLU A 22 -8.03 16.61 -18.79
N GLU A 23 -8.58 15.45 -19.19
CA GLU A 23 -9.15 14.47 -18.29
C GLU A 23 -8.07 13.82 -17.41
N HIS A 24 -6.94 13.40 -18.02
CA HIS A 24 -5.82 12.85 -17.27
C HIS A 24 -5.19 13.89 -16.34
N TYR A 25 -5.07 15.14 -16.79
CA TYR A 25 -4.54 16.21 -15.96
C TYR A 25 -5.39 16.42 -14.69
N LYS A 26 -6.70 16.58 -14.86
CA LYS A 26 -7.62 16.80 -13.72
C LYS A 26 -7.65 15.63 -12.75
N THR A 27 -7.59 14.41 -13.28
CA THR A 27 -7.69 13.21 -12.48
C THR A 27 -6.39 12.92 -11.72
N TRP A 28 -5.23 13.08 -12.38
CA TRP A 28 -3.97 12.53 -11.89
C TRP A 28 -2.95 13.58 -11.44
N PHE A 29 -3.00 14.80 -11.94
CA PHE A 29 -1.99 15.83 -11.64
C PHE A 29 -2.53 16.98 -10.79
N GLU A 30 -3.76 17.39 -11.01
CA GLU A 30 -4.39 18.48 -10.25
C GLU A 30 -4.45 18.22 -8.73
N PRO A 31 -4.68 16.98 -8.23
CA PRO A 31 -4.67 16.70 -6.80
C PRO A 31 -3.28 16.70 -6.16
N MET A 32 -2.20 16.65 -6.93
CA MET A 32 -0.82 16.58 -6.42
C MET A 32 -0.38 17.91 -5.80
N ARG A 33 0.34 17.87 -4.68
CA ARG A 33 0.88 19.04 -3.99
C ARG A 33 2.34 18.85 -3.61
N ALA A 34 3.21 19.78 -3.95
CA ALA A 34 4.57 19.78 -3.42
C ALA A 34 4.56 20.19 -1.95
N VAL A 35 5.11 19.33 -1.09
CA VAL A 35 5.09 19.54 0.38
C VAL A 35 6.46 19.81 0.96
N ARG A 36 7.52 19.36 0.30
CA ARG A 36 8.88 19.50 0.78
C ARG A 36 9.89 19.46 -0.37
N TYR A 37 10.96 20.25 -0.23
CA TYR A 37 12.14 20.15 -1.08
C TYR A 37 13.40 20.29 -0.23
N SER A 38 14.27 19.30 -0.23
CA SER A 38 15.59 19.34 0.42
C SER A 38 16.54 18.37 -0.26
N ASP A 39 17.82 18.73 -0.32
CA ASP A 39 18.91 17.86 -0.84
C ASP A 39 18.62 17.23 -2.22
N ASN A 40 18.03 18.02 -3.12
CA ASN A 40 17.60 17.58 -4.45
C ASN A 40 16.46 16.54 -4.44
N GLU A 41 15.76 16.37 -3.33
CA GLU A 41 14.56 15.53 -3.22
C GLU A 41 13.32 16.42 -3.15
N LEU A 42 12.40 16.24 -4.09
CA LEU A 42 11.07 16.86 -4.08
C LEU A 42 10.06 15.85 -3.56
N THR A 43 9.42 16.15 -2.44
CA THR A 43 8.32 15.34 -1.91
C THR A 43 6.99 15.93 -2.37
N VAL A 44 6.21 15.12 -3.06
CA VAL A 44 4.88 15.47 -3.56
C VAL A 44 3.83 14.61 -2.86
N GLN A 45 2.80 15.27 -2.35
CA GLN A 45 1.67 14.62 -1.72
C GLN A 45 0.67 14.14 -2.76
N VAL A 46 0.23 12.89 -2.63
CA VAL A 46 -0.78 12.25 -3.46
C VAL A 46 -1.93 11.72 -2.60
N PRO A 47 -3.16 11.62 -3.14
CA PRO A 47 -4.35 11.24 -2.36
C PRO A 47 -4.28 9.82 -1.79
N THR A 48 -3.86 8.85 -2.58
CA THR A 48 -3.85 7.44 -2.22
C THR A 48 -2.63 6.73 -2.79
N GLN A 49 -2.36 5.52 -2.31
CA GLN A 49 -1.30 4.67 -2.82
C GLN A 49 -1.58 4.22 -4.28
N PHE A 50 -2.83 3.88 -4.60
CA PHE A 50 -3.24 3.56 -5.97
C PHE A 50 -2.93 4.70 -6.95
N PHE A 51 -3.06 5.94 -6.48
CA PHE A 51 -2.76 7.14 -7.26
C PHE A 51 -1.26 7.20 -7.64
N TYR A 52 -0.39 6.92 -6.68
CA TYR A 52 1.04 6.83 -6.89
C TYR A 52 1.41 5.71 -7.89
N GLU A 53 0.86 4.50 -7.71
CA GLU A 53 1.12 3.36 -8.60
C GLU A 53 0.76 3.67 -10.04
N TYR A 54 -0.42 4.25 -10.26
CA TYR A 54 -0.88 4.63 -11.59
C TYR A 54 0.02 5.71 -12.24
N LEU A 55 0.50 6.69 -11.45
CA LEU A 55 1.42 7.71 -11.95
C LEU A 55 2.76 7.12 -12.39
N GLU A 56 3.31 6.20 -11.60
CA GLU A 56 4.58 5.54 -11.93
C GLU A 56 4.45 4.61 -13.15
N GLU A 57 3.32 3.93 -13.30
CA GLU A 57 3.10 3.02 -14.44
C GLU A 57 2.87 3.77 -15.75
N HIS A 58 2.07 4.84 -15.73
CA HIS A 58 1.59 5.48 -16.95
C HIS A 58 2.23 6.84 -17.23
N PHE A 59 2.76 7.51 -16.23
CA PHE A 59 3.25 8.89 -16.35
C PHE A 59 4.68 9.12 -15.85
N ALA A 60 5.42 8.06 -15.48
CA ALA A 60 6.80 8.16 -14.99
C ALA A 60 7.71 8.96 -15.94
N ASP A 61 7.66 8.66 -17.23
CA ASP A 61 8.47 9.32 -18.25
C ASP A 61 8.23 10.83 -18.34
N ILE A 62 6.97 11.26 -18.32
CA ILE A 62 6.63 12.69 -18.45
C ILE A 62 6.99 13.42 -17.15
N LEU A 63 6.76 12.80 -15.99
CA LEU A 63 7.16 13.35 -14.69
C LEU A 63 8.68 13.54 -14.64
N GLN A 64 9.45 12.50 -14.97
CA GLN A 64 10.90 12.54 -14.95
C GLN A 64 11.47 13.60 -15.89
N ARG A 65 11.02 13.65 -17.14
CA ARG A 65 11.47 14.66 -18.12
C ARG A 65 11.14 16.08 -17.68
N THR A 66 9.95 16.28 -17.13
CA THR A 66 9.50 17.60 -16.68
C THR A 66 10.28 18.06 -15.46
N LEU A 67 10.51 17.18 -14.50
CA LEU A 67 11.31 17.46 -13.29
C LEU A 67 12.75 17.80 -13.66
N LEU A 68 13.40 17.02 -14.54
CA LEU A 68 14.75 17.32 -15.03
C LEU A 68 14.83 18.67 -15.72
N ARG A 69 13.80 19.07 -16.46
CA ARG A 69 13.75 20.35 -17.16
C ARG A 69 13.59 21.55 -16.23
N VAL A 70 12.84 21.40 -15.15
CA VAL A 70 12.49 22.51 -14.25
C VAL A 70 13.43 22.61 -13.05
N PHE A 71 13.77 21.49 -12.43
CA PHE A 71 14.63 21.43 -11.24
C PHE A 71 16.11 21.13 -11.56
N GLY A 72 16.42 20.59 -12.75
CA GLY A 72 17.77 20.24 -13.16
C GLY A 72 18.15 18.77 -12.92
N SER A 73 19.40 18.44 -13.24
CA SER A 73 19.93 17.07 -13.09
C SER A 73 20.08 16.69 -11.61
N GLY A 74 19.74 15.44 -11.28
CA GLY A 74 19.88 14.88 -9.94
C GLY A 74 18.66 15.04 -9.04
N ILE A 75 17.56 15.63 -9.55
CA ILE A 75 16.29 15.68 -8.82
C ILE A 75 15.72 14.28 -8.58
N GLN A 76 15.26 14.00 -7.37
CA GLN A 76 14.54 12.80 -7.00
C GLN A 76 13.11 13.17 -6.59
N LEU A 77 12.13 12.41 -7.10
CA LEU A 77 10.73 12.57 -6.74
C LEU A 77 10.38 11.57 -5.65
N MET A 78 9.86 12.08 -4.54
CA MET A 78 9.34 11.28 -3.43
C MET A 78 7.85 11.52 -3.30
N TYR A 79 7.10 10.48 -2.98
CA TYR A 79 5.66 10.60 -2.78
C TYR A 79 5.31 10.48 -1.30
N SER A 80 4.37 11.31 -0.87
CA SER A 80 3.77 11.27 0.46
C SER A 80 2.26 11.08 0.30
N ILE A 81 1.70 10.10 0.98
CA ILE A 81 0.26 9.82 0.91
C ILE A 81 -0.45 10.68 1.94
N SER A 82 -1.51 11.39 1.50
CA SER A 82 -2.38 12.11 2.43
C SER A 82 -3.17 11.12 3.26
N VAL A 83 -2.89 11.02 4.55
CA VAL A 83 -3.86 10.46 5.47
C VAL A 83 -4.96 11.51 5.66
N VAL A 84 -6.00 11.46 4.85
CA VAL A 84 -7.21 12.26 5.07
C VAL A 84 -7.80 11.76 6.38
N LYS A 85 -7.61 12.52 7.46
CA LYS A 85 -8.47 12.40 8.62
C LYS A 85 -9.82 12.95 8.15
N GLU A 86 -10.76 12.07 7.85
CA GLU A 86 -12.15 12.48 7.71
C GLU A 86 -12.54 13.25 8.97
N PRO A 87 -13.15 14.44 8.85
CA PRO A 87 -13.71 15.12 10.00
C PRO A 87 -14.78 14.18 10.58
N LYS A 88 -14.57 13.67 11.78
CA LYS A 88 -15.63 13.07 12.56
C LYS A 88 -16.70 14.13 12.73
N GLU A 89 -17.81 14.03 12.02
CA GLU A 89 -19.02 14.73 12.36
C GLU A 89 -19.43 14.25 13.75
N THR A 90 -19.09 15.04 14.74
CA THR A 90 -19.60 14.89 16.10
C THR A 90 -21.05 15.36 16.05
N ILE A 91 -21.97 14.42 16.08
CA ILE A 91 -23.39 14.71 16.36
C ILE A 91 -23.44 15.12 17.83
N ASP A 92 -23.53 16.43 18.08
CA ASP A 92 -23.80 16.98 19.39
C ASP A 92 -25.22 16.60 19.83
N LEU A 93 -25.30 15.71 20.80
CA LEU A 93 -26.51 15.53 21.60
C LEU A 93 -26.53 16.57 22.72
N PRO A 94 -27.58 17.34 22.92
CA PRO A 94 -27.64 18.38 23.95
C PRO A 94 -27.90 17.78 25.33
N GLY A 95 -27.01 18.04 26.28
CA GLY A 95 -27.27 17.71 27.68
C GLY A 95 -26.10 17.87 28.65
N GLY A 96 -25.93 19.07 29.20
CA GLY A 96 -25.61 19.25 30.64
C GLY A 96 -24.16 19.45 31.07
N GLY A 97 -23.79 20.70 31.37
CA GLY A 97 -23.16 21.02 32.66
C GLY A 97 -21.66 21.36 32.73
N THR A 98 -21.35 22.64 32.59
CA THR A 98 -20.47 23.49 33.45
C THR A 98 -19.06 23.01 33.84
N GLY A 99 -18.05 23.87 33.54
CA GLY A 99 -16.83 23.97 34.31
C GLY A 99 -15.58 24.37 33.53
N SER A 100 -15.35 25.69 33.39
CA SER A 100 -14.08 26.31 32.92
C SER A 100 -13.07 26.44 34.07
N PRO A 101 -11.93 27.10 33.86
CA PRO A 101 -10.65 26.57 33.34
C PRO A 101 -9.51 26.76 34.39
N LYS A 102 -8.35 26.20 34.19
CA LYS A 102 -7.08 26.82 34.68
C LYS A 102 -5.84 26.25 34.02
N SER A 103 -5.03 27.14 33.57
CA SER A 103 -3.65 27.08 33.13
C SER A 103 -2.72 26.44 34.14
N SER A 104 -1.68 25.71 33.68
CA SER A 104 -0.29 26.03 34.03
C SER A 104 0.72 24.94 33.55
N LYS A 105 1.75 25.44 32.89
CA LYS A 105 3.19 25.13 33.01
C LYS A 105 3.68 23.69 32.83
N GLY A 106 4.55 23.60 31.85
CA GLY A 106 5.57 22.65 31.50
C GLY A 106 6.14 21.78 32.63
N VAL A 107 6.17 20.49 32.29
CA VAL A 107 7.09 19.53 32.93
C VAL A 107 7.64 18.67 31.79
N THR A 108 8.96 18.66 31.70
CA THR A 108 9.79 17.78 30.88
C THR A 108 9.38 16.33 31.18
N GLU A 109 8.88 15.62 30.16
CA GLU A 109 8.63 14.18 30.28
C GLU A 109 9.95 13.43 30.38
N PRO A 110 10.05 12.45 31.31
CA PRO A 110 11.19 11.56 31.39
C PRO A 110 11.16 10.65 30.15
N THR A 111 12.30 10.49 29.50
CA THR A 111 12.52 9.51 28.43
C THR A 111 12.16 8.12 28.99
N GLU A 112 11.00 7.57 28.58
CA GLU A 112 10.63 6.20 28.91
C GLU A 112 11.68 5.26 28.27
N ILE A 113 12.42 4.57 29.12
CA ILE A 113 13.27 3.46 28.72
C ILE A 113 12.32 2.40 28.15
N ALA A 114 12.48 2.06 26.87
CA ALA A 114 11.67 1.06 26.19
C ALA A 114 11.71 -0.26 26.98
N ASP A 115 10.57 -0.64 27.53
CA ASP A 115 10.41 -1.93 28.22
C ASP A 115 10.45 -3.06 27.17
N PRO A 116 11.47 -3.94 27.19
CA PRO A 116 11.61 -5.00 26.19
C PRO A 116 10.48 -6.04 26.23
N PHE A 117 9.60 -5.98 27.23
CA PHE A 117 8.45 -6.86 27.38
C PHE A 117 7.10 -6.22 27.00
N LYS A 118 7.07 -4.92 26.68
CA LYS A 118 5.88 -4.33 26.05
C LYS A 118 5.77 -4.87 24.63
N GLN A 119 4.76 -5.70 24.41
CA GLN A 119 4.41 -6.13 23.06
C GLN A 119 4.22 -4.87 22.20
N PRO A 120 4.83 -4.81 20.99
CA PRO A 120 4.64 -3.68 20.11
C PRO A 120 3.14 -3.53 19.84
N VAL A 121 2.58 -2.35 20.12
CA VAL A 121 1.22 -2.00 19.71
C VAL A 121 1.27 -1.88 18.20
N TYR A 122 0.96 -2.97 17.51
CA TYR A 122 0.88 -2.96 16.05
C TYR A 122 -0.26 -2.04 15.66
N LYS A 123 0.05 -0.93 14.99
CA LYS A 123 -0.96 -0.12 14.32
C LYS A 123 -1.79 -1.05 13.45
N GLU A 124 -3.10 -0.84 13.45
CA GLU A 124 -4.02 -1.59 12.62
C GLU A 124 -3.52 -1.54 11.16
N LEU A 125 -3.27 -2.73 10.58
CA LEU A 125 -2.75 -2.86 9.23
C LEU A 125 -3.88 -2.57 8.25
N ASP A 126 -3.68 -1.60 7.35
CA ASP A 126 -4.53 -1.45 6.18
C ASP A 126 -4.31 -2.64 5.25
N SER A 127 -5.35 -3.43 5.07
CA SER A 127 -5.30 -4.67 4.28
C SER A 127 -5.25 -4.45 2.77
N GLN A 128 -5.43 -3.22 2.28
CA GLN A 128 -5.47 -2.85 0.86
C GLN A 128 -6.53 -3.64 0.05
N LEU A 129 -7.55 -4.16 0.73
CA LEU A 129 -8.62 -4.94 0.12
C LEU A 129 -9.73 -4.02 -0.42
N ASN A 130 -10.19 -4.29 -1.62
CA ASN A 130 -11.33 -3.61 -2.20
C ASN A 130 -12.63 -4.21 -1.64
N PRO A 131 -13.48 -3.43 -0.96
CA PRO A 131 -14.70 -3.92 -0.33
C PRO A 131 -15.74 -4.46 -1.33
N TYR A 132 -15.60 -4.13 -2.61
CA TYR A 132 -16.48 -4.63 -3.67
C TYR A 132 -16.17 -6.06 -4.12
N TYR A 133 -15.02 -6.62 -3.75
CA TYR A 133 -14.67 -7.99 -4.11
C TYR A 133 -14.98 -8.96 -2.98
N SER A 134 -16.03 -9.74 -3.15
CA SER A 134 -16.49 -10.74 -2.19
C SER A 134 -16.88 -12.04 -2.88
N PHE A 135 -17.02 -13.12 -2.12
CA PHE A 135 -17.57 -14.37 -2.65
C PHE A 135 -19.03 -14.25 -3.07
N ASP A 136 -19.80 -13.31 -2.51
CA ASP A 136 -21.22 -13.15 -2.78
C ASP A 136 -21.49 -12.62 -4.19
N ASN A 137 -20.58 -11.79 -4.70
CA ASN A 137 -20.65 -11.23 -6.05
C ASN A 137 -19.67 -11.85 -7.04
N TYR A 138 -19.00 -12.94 -6.65
CA TYR A 138 -18.12 -13.70 -7.53
C TYR A 138 -18.91 -14.72 -8.34
N PHE A 139 -18.95 -14.54 -9.66
CA PHE A 139 -19.68 -15.45 -10.54
C PHE A 139 -18.95 -16.80 -10.66
N SER A 140 -19.67 -17.89 -10.34
CA SER A 140 -19.19 -19.25 -10.47
C SER A 140 -19.65 -19.87 -11.78
N GLY A 141 -18.70 -20.46 -12.51
CA GLY A 141 -18.93 -21.28 -13.69
C GLY A 141 -18.16 -22.60 -13.60
N SER A 142 -18.31 -23.47 -14.57
CA SER A 142 -17.62 -24.77 -14.60
C SER A 142 -16.09 -24.65 -14.57
N SER A 143 -15.55 -23.54 -15.09
CA SER A 143 -14.10 -23.30 -15.17
C SER A 143 -13.47 -22.83 -13.85
N ASN A 144 -14.24 -22.21 -12.95
CA ASN A 144 -13.69 -21.59 -11.74
C ASN A 144 -14.28 -22.14 -10.43
N VAL A 145 -15.21 -23.09 -10.49
CA VAL A 145 -15.87 -23.65 -9.29
C VAL A 145 -14.86 -24.29 -8.32
N LEU A 146 -13.84 -24.94 -8.84
CA LEU A 146 -12.79 -25.54 -8.01
C LEU A 146 -11.96 -24.48 -7.32
N ALA A 147 -11.55 -23.42 -8.05
CA ALA A 147 -10.77 -22.30 -7.50
C ALA A 147 -11.58 -21.56 -6.41
N ARG A 148 -12.88 -21.33 -6.65
CA ARG A 148 -13.78 -20.76 -5.65
C ARG A 148 -13.86 -21.62 -4.40
N SER A 149 -14.12 -22.94 -4.54
CA SER A 149 -14.26 -23.85 -3.41
C SER A 149 -12.97 -23.94 -2.59
N ALA A 150 -11.82 -24.03 -3.26
CA ALA A 150 -10.50 -23.98 -2.61
C ALA A 150 -10.32 -22.67 -1.85
N GLY A 151 -10.63 -21.52 -2.49
CA GLY A 151 -10.55 -20.20 -1.88
C GLY A 151 -11.44 -20.04 -0.65
N GLU A 152 -12.69 -20.49 -0.71
CA GLU A 152 -13.61 -20.48 0.45
C GLU A 152 -13.08 -21.32 1.62
N THR A 153 -12.56 -22.53 1.33
CA THR A 153 -11.98 -23.42 2.33
C THR A 153 -10.80 -22.79 3.05
N VAL A 154 -9.93 -22.17 2.28
CA VAL A 154 -8.72 -21.53 2.77
C VAL A 154 -9.02 -20.27 3.55
N ALA A 155 -9.98 -19.45 3.10
CA ALA A 155 -10.40 -18.23 3.79
C ALA A 155 -11.00 -18.51 5.18
N GLN A 156 -11.63 -19.68 5.36
CA GLN A 156 -12.17 -20.11 6.66
C GLN A 156 -11.08 -20.57 7.62
N ASN A 157 -10.00 -21.18 7.12
CA ASN A 157 -8.93 -21.73 7.94
C ASN A 157 -7.56 -21.36 7.36
N PRO A 158 -7.16 -20.07 7.41
CA PRO A 158 -5.90 -19.62 6.87
C PRO A 158 -4.71 -20.40 7.46
N GLY A 159 -3.80 -20.85 6.59
CA GLY A 159 -2.58 -21.57 6.98
C GLY A 159 -2.76 -23.00 7.48
N LYS A 160 -3.99 -23.49 7.67
CA LYS A 160 -4.27 -24.84 8.20
C LYS A 160 -4.78 -25.81 7.15
N THR A 161 -4.82 -25.41 5.90
CA THR A 161 -5.27 -26.23 4.78
C THR A 161 -4.10 -26.79 3.98
N ALA A 162 -4.33 -27.84 3.20
CA ALA A 162 -3.33 -28.38 2.27
C ALA A 162 -3.00 -27.41 1.12
N PHE A 163 -3.80 -26.34 0.96
CA PHE A 163 -3.62 -25.31 -0.08
C PHE A 163 -2.81 -24.13 0.45
N ASN A 164 -1.62 -24.35 0.90
CA ASN A 164 -0.68 -23.29 1.29
C ASN A 164 0.71 -23.61 0.71
N PRO A 165 1.15 -22.86 -0.31
CA PRO A 165 0.47 -21.73 -0.96
C PRO A 165 -0.68 -22.15 -1.88
N LEU A 166 -1.67 -21.28 -2.08
CA LEU A 166 -2.64 -21.39 -3.16
C LEU A 166 -2.16 -20.53 -4.34
N PHE A 167 -1.95 -21.16 -5.48
CA PHE A 167 -1.57 -20.50 -6.72
C PHE A 167 -2.73 -20.52 -7.71
N LEU A 168 -3.18 -19.34 -8.12
CA LEU A 168 -4.25 -19.15 -9.11
C LEU A 168 -3.65 -18.68 -10.42
N TYR A 169 -3.94 -19.41 -11.50
CA TYR A 169 -3.47 -19.08 -12.84
C TYR A 169 -4.61 -19.18 -13.86
N GLY A 170 -4.48 -18.49 -14.97
CA GLY A 170 -5.48 -18.48 -16.03
C GLY A 170 -5.42 -17.21 -16.86
N GLU A 171 -6.23 -17.15 -17.90
CA GLU A 171 -6.29 -16.02 -18.83
C GLU A 171 -6.69 -14.71 -18.14
N SER A 172 -6.36 -13.58 -18.77
CA SER A 172 -6.79 -12.27 -18.29
C SER A 172 -8.33 -12.16 -18.29
N GLY A 173 -8.86 -11.46 -17.27
CA GLY A 173 -10.32 -11.22 -17.18
C GLY A 173 -11.15 -12.37 -16.56
N VAL A 174 -10.57 -13.54 -16.23
CA VAL A 174 -11.32 -14.67 -15.65
C VAL A 174 -11.66 -14.48 -14.16
N GLY A 175 -11.30 -13.37 -13.55
CA GLY A 175 -11.66 -13.02 -12.17
C GLY A 175 -10.65 -13.47 -11.10
N LYS A 176 -9.37 -13.68 -11.43
CA LYS A 176 -8.32 -14.06 -10.47
C LYS A 176 -8.18 -13.03 -9.34
N THR A 177 -7.96 -11.76 -9.68
CA THR A 177 -7.87 -10.64 -8.72
C THR A 177 -9.09 -10.56 -7.82
N HIS A 178 -10.30 -10.72 -8.38
CA HIS A 178 -11.53 -10.75 -7.58
C HIS A 178 -11.50 -11.89 -6.56
N LEU A 179 -11.16 -13.11 -6.98
CA LEU A 179 -11.10 -14.26 -6.11
C LEU A 179 -10.07 -14.10 -4.99
N VAL A 180 -8.86 -13.65 -5.33
CA VAL A 180 -7.79 -13.39 -4.35
C VAL A 180 -8.24 -12.39 -3.29
N GLN A 181 -8.85 -11.29 -3.69
CA GLN A 181 -9.34 -10.28 -2.75
C GLN A 181 -10.55 -10.76 -1.94
N ALA A 182 -11.47 -11.54 -2.55
CA ALA A 182 -12.57 -12.16 -1.83
C ALA A 182 -12.10 -13.12 -0.73
N ILE A 183 -11.02 -13.88 -0.98
CA ILE A 183 -10.36 -14.73 0.02
C ILE A 183 -9.85 -13.86 1.18
N GLY A 184 -9.14 -12.77 0.90
CA GLY A 184 -8.64 -11.85 1.92
C GLY A 184 -9.75 -11.22 2.76
N ALA A 185 -10.80 -10.73 2.10
CA ALA A 185 -11.95 -10.14 2.77
C ALA A 185 -12.64 -11.16 3.70
N LYS A 186 -12.83 -12.40 3.24
CA LYS A 186 -13.41 -13.47 4.05
C LYS A 186 -12.50 -13.87 5.21
N ALA A 187 -11.20 -14.02 4.99
CA ALA A 187 -10.23 -14.32 6.06
C ALA A 187 -10.23 -13.25 7.15
N LYS A 188 -10.28 -11.96 6.77
CA LYS A 188 -10.41 -10.84 7.70
C LYS A 188 -11.72 -10.84 8.46
N ALA A 189 -12.83 -11.22 7.80
CA ALA A 189 -14.15 -11.33 8.43
C ALA A 189 -14.20 -12.48 9.44
N VAL A 190 -13.56 -13.63 9.16
CA VAL A 190 -13.45 -14.77 10.06
C VAL A 190 -12.55 -14.46 11.26
N ASN A 191 -11.41 -13.79 11.04
CA ASN A 191 -10.51 -13.37 12.09
C ASN A 191 -10.16 -11.89 11.93
N PRO A 192 -10.89 -10.96 12.58
CA PRO A 192 -10.65 -9.53 12.49
C PRO A 192 -9.25 -9.09 12.97
N LYS A 193 -8.61 -9.90 13.83
CA LYS A 193 -7.25 -9.62 14.32
C LYS A 193 -6.16 -10.08 13.36
N ALA A 194 -6.49 -10.90 12.36
CA ALA A 194 -5.52 -11.37 11.39
C ALA A 194 -4.93 -10.19 10.60
N ARG A 195 -3.63 -10.22 10.41
CA ARG A 195 -2.88 -9.28 9.58
C ARG A 195 -2.96 -9.76 8.14
N VAL A 196 -3.99 -9.32 7.43
CA VAL A 196 -4.23 -9.63 6.02
C VAL A 196 -3.70 -8.48 5.18
N LEU A 197 -2.88 -8.75 4.18
CA LEU A 197 -2.34 -7.76 3.26
C LEU A 197 -2.49 -8.23 1.81
N TYR A 198 -3.11 -7.39 0.99
CA TYR A 198 -3.14 -7.53 -0.47
C TYR A 198 -2.23 -6.50 -1.10
N LEU A 199 -1.47 -6.90 -2.11
CA LEU A 199 -0.67 -5.99 -2.93
C LEU A 199 -0.36 -6.60 -4.29
N SER A 200 -0.04 -5.74 -5.27
CA SER A 200 0.55 -6.20 -6.52
C SER A 200 2.05 -6.51 -6.34
N SER A 201 2.58 -7.38 -7.16
CA SER A 201 4.02 -7.67 -7.17
C SER A 201 4.85 -6.43 -7.54
N HIS A 202 4.30 -5.54 -8.36
CA HIS A 202 4.91 -4.25 -8.67
C HIS A 202 5.09 -3.40 -7.40
N LEU A 203 4.05 -3.28 -6.58
CA LEU A 203 4.12 -2.55 -5.30
C LEU A 203 5.15 -3.16 -4.36
N PHE A 204 5.18 -4.49 -4.26
CA PHE A 204 6.20 -5.19 -3.49
C PHE A 204 7.62 -4.79 -3.94
N GLN A 205 7.86 -4.75 -5.25
CA GLN A 205 9.14 -4.32 -5.82
C GLN A 205 9.49 -2.89 -5.47
N VAL A 206 8.53 -1.96 -5.59
CA VAL A 206 8.75 -0.55 -5.26
C VAL A 206 9.11 -0.39 -3.78
N GLN A 207 8.36 -1.04 -2.89
CA GLN A 207 8.64 -1.00 -1.46
C GLN A 207 10.01 -1.61 -1.12
N TYR A 208 10.39 -2.72 -1.76
CA TYR A 208 11.72 -3.32 -1.62
C TYR A 208 12.83 -2.36 -2.08
N THR A 209 12.66 -1.74 -3.25
CA THR A 209 13.63 -0.79 -3.79
C THR A 209 13.82 0.41 -2.84
N ASN A 210 12.74 0.91 -2.27
CA ASN A 210 12.78 1.99 -1.28
C ASN A 210 13.49 1.54 0.00
N ALA A 211 13.22 0.31 0.48
CA ALA A 211 13.90 -0.25 1.64
C ALA A 211 15.42 -0.41 1.42
N VAL A 212 15.84 -0.79 0.21
CA VAL A 212 17.27 -0.83 -0.18
C VAL A 212 17.88 0.57 -0.13
N ARG A 213 17.21 1.57 -0.71
CA ARG A 213 17.70 2.96 -0.75
C ARG A 213 17.81 3.58 0.65
N SER A 214 16.86 3.28 1.54
CA SER A 214 16.85 3.77 2.92
C SER A 214 17.60 2.90 3.92
N ASN A 215 18.32 1.86 3.45
CA ASN A 215 19.05 0.89 4.28
C ASN A 215 18.16 0.22 5.36
N SER A 216 16.89 -0.02 5.05
CA SER A 216 15.87 -0.59 5.94
C SER A 216 15.32 -1.94 5.45
N VAL A 217 16.13 -2.73 4.72
CA VAL A 217 15.72 -4.03 4.18
C VAL A 217 15.29 -5.01 5.28
N ASN A 218 15.94 -4.97 6.45
CA ASN A 218 15.58 -5.82 7.57
C ASN A 218 14.18 -5.48 8.12
N ASP A 219 13.82 -4.20 8.20
CA ASP A 219 12.50 -3.76 8.65
C ASP A 219 11.42 -4.17 7.64
N PHE A 220 11.74 -4.07 6.35
CA PHE A 220 10.89 -4.56 5.27
C PHE A 220 10.63 -6.06 5.39
N ILE A 221 11.66 -6.88 5.58
CA ILE A 221 11.52 -8.33 5.74
C ILE A 221 10.69 -8.64 7.00
N ASN A 222 11.01 -8.03 8.14
CA ASN A 222 10.30 -8.23 9.40
C ASN A 222 8.83 -7.86 9.29
N PHE A 223 8.50 -6.77 8.57
CA PHE A 223 7.13 -6.36 8.31
C PHE A 223 6.36 -7.46 7.57
N TYR A 224 6.90 -7.97 6.45
CA TYR A 224 6.23 -9.01 5.68
C TYR A 224 6.15 -10.34 6.43
N GLN A 225 7.15 -10.69 7.22
CA GLN A 225 7.15 -11.89 8.06
C GLN A 225 6.12 -11.83 9.20
N SER A 226 5.63 -10.65 9.54
CA SER A 226 4.58 -10.46 10.56
C SER A 226 3.15 -10.56 9.99
N ILE A 227 2.98 -10.83 8.71
CA ILE A 227 1.68 -10.97 8.02
C ILE A 227 1.14 -12.38 8.22
N ASP A 228 -0.14 -12.53 8.55
CA ASP A 228 -0.81 -13.82 8.68
C ASP A 228 -1.34 -14.34 7.34
N VAL A 229 -1.79 -13.43 6.48
CA VAL A 229 -2.32 -13.74 5.15
C VAL A 229 -1.77 -12.74 4.14
N LEU A 230 -0.85 -13.19 3.30
CA LEU A 230 -0.26 -12.38 2.24
C LEU A 230 -0.87 -12.76 0.89
N LEU A 231 -1.42 -11.77 0.20
CA LEU A 231 -2.07 -11.90 -1.10
C LEU A 231 -1.28 -11.07 -2.10
N ILE A 232 -0.65 -11.74 -3.07
CA ILE A 232 0.14 -11.07 -4.11
C ILE A 232 -0.48 -11.32 -5.46
N ASP A 233 -0.76 -10.24 -6.18
CA ASP A 233 -1.27 -10.28 -7.54
C ASP A 233 -0.14 -10.05 -8.56
N ASP A 234 -0.29 -10.61 -9.76
CA ASP A 234 0.61 -10.44 -10.90
C ASP A 234 2.07 -10.80 -10.59
N ILE A 235 2.31 -11.95 -9.95
CA ILE A 235 3.66 -12.37 -9.50
C ILE A 235 4.65 -12.50 -10.65
N GLN A 236 4.19 -12.71 -11.89
CA GLN A 236 5.03 -12.78 -13.08
C GLN A 236 5.84 -11.49 -13.31
N ASP A 237 5.41 -10.34 -12.80
CA ASP A 237 6.13 -9.08 -12.95
C ASP A 237 7.46 -9.03 -12.18
N LEU A 238 7.68 -9.99 -11.27
CA LEU A 238 8.96 -10.19 -10.61
C LEU A 238 10.00 -10.89 -11.50
N VAL A 239 9.61 -11.41 -12.67
CA VAL A 239 10.53 -12.09 -13.58
C VAL A 239 11.66 -11.14 -14.00
N GLY A 240 12.90 -11.63 -13.95
CA GLY A 240 14.10 -10.87 -14.28
C GLY A 240 14.62 -9.92 -13.18
N LYS A 241 13.93 -9.81 -12.05
CA LYS A 241 14.30 -8.93 -10.92
C LYS A 241 14.91 -9.74 -9.77
N THR A 242 16.09 -10.31 -10.02
CA THR A 242 16.74 -11.33 -9.17
C THR A 242 16.83 -10.93 -7.69
N ALA A 243 17.20 -9.69 -7.37
CA ALA A 243 17.32 -9.24 -5.98
C ALA A 243 15.95 -9.24 -5.26
N THR A 244 14.90 -8.74 -5.93
CA THR A 244 13.53 -8.73 -5.41
C THR A 244 12.99 -10.15 -5.28
N GLN A 245 13.24 -11.02 -6.26
CA GLN A 245 12.84 -12.42 -6.22
C GLN A 245 13.47 -13.16 -5.03
N ASN A 246 14.77 -12.96 -4.78
CA ASN A 246 15.46 -13.60 -3.65
C ASN A 246 14.87 -13.14 -2.31
N THR A 247 14.59 -11.86 -2.16
CA THR A 247 13.96 -11.34 -0.93
C THR A 247 12.53 -11.84 -0.79
N PHE A 248 11.76 -11.85 -1.86
CA PHE A 248 10.43 -12.45 -1.87
C PHE A 248 10.46 -13.92 -1.47
N PHE A 249 11.39 -14.72 -2.04
CA PHE A 249 11.56 -16.13 -1.71
C PHE A 249 11.93 -16.35 -0.23
N HIS A 250 12.73 -15.48 0.35
CA HIS A 250 13.05 -15.53 1.77
C HIS A 250 11.80 -15.30 2.65
N ILE A 251 10.99 -14.29 2.30
CA ILE A 251 9.72 -14.00 2.99
C ILE A 251 8.73 -15.16 2.80
N PHE A 252 8.61 -15.66 1.57
CA PHE A 252 7.77 -16.80 1.20
C PHE A 252 8.08 -18.04 2.06
N ASN A 253 9.34 -18.43 2.16
CA ASN A 253 9.74 -19.59 2.94
C ASN A 253 9.37 -19.43 4.42
N HIS A 254 9.55 -18.25 4.97
CA HIS A 254 9.15 -17.97 6.35
C HIS A 254 7.63 -18.11 6.54
N LEU A 255 6.83 -17.48 5.70
CA LEU A 255 5.36 -17.53 5.76
C LEU A 255 4.83 -18.95 5.56
N HIS A 256 5.43 -19.71 4.65
CA HIS A 256 5.07 -21.10 4.41
C HIS A 256 5.37 -22.00 5.64
N GLN A 257 6.54 -21.83 6.26
CA GLN A 257 6.93 -22.60 7.45
C GLN A 257 6.09 -22.25 8.69
N THR A 258 5.70 -21.01 8.85
CA THR A 258 4.87 -20.55 9.98
C THR A 258 3.37 -20.84 9.79
N GLY A 259 3.00 -21.43 8.66
CA GLY A 259 1.59 -21.69 8.35
C GLY A 259 0.80 -20.44 7.98
N CYS A 260 1.50 -19.35 7.68
CA CYS A 260 0.89 -18.16 7.11
C CYS A 260 0.50 -18.43 5.65
N LEU A 261 -0.62 -17.86 5.25
CA LEU A 261 -1.19 -18.10 3.94
C LEU A 261 -0.56 -17.20 2.90
N LEU A 262 -0.14 -17.77 1.78
CA LEU A 262 0.31 -17.02 0.63
C LEU A 262 -0.55 -17.35 -0.58
N TYR A 263 -1.03 -16.29 -1.26
CA TYR A 263 -1.73 -16.41 -2.53
C TYR A 263 -1.00 -15.62 -3.59
N THR A 264 -0.91 -16.20 -4.78
CA THR A 264 -0.38 -15.53 -5.94
C THR A 264 -1.36 -15.70 -7.08
N SER A 265 -1.50 -14.69 -7.93
CA SER A 265 -2.20 -14.83 -9.21
C SER A 265 -1.24 -14.52 -10.34
N ASP A 266 -1.45 -15.19 -11.48
CA ASP A 266 -0.69 -15.03 -12.71
C ASP A 266 -1.67 -14.69 -13.83
N ALA A 267 -1.29 -13.79 -14.73
CA ALA A 267 -2.12 -13.36 -15.84
C ALA A 267 -1.82 -14.16 -17.12
#